data_31c563dd26f58836e9ea652066b8b4a1
#
_entry.id   31c563dd26f58836e9ea652066b8b4a1
#
_cell.length_a   1.000
_cell.length_b   1.000
_cell.length_c   1.000
_cell.angle_alpha   90.00
_cell.angle_beta   90.00
_cell.angle_gamma   90.00
#
_symmetry.space_group_name_H-M   'P 1'
#
loop_
_entity.id
_entity.type
_entity.pdbx_description
1 polymer ?
#
loop_
_entity_poly.entity_id
_entity_poly.type
_entity_poly.pdbx_seq_one_letter_code
_entity_poly.pdbx_strand_id
1 'polypeptide(L)'
;MNHTSNNSPCFSTRGLAIGSMVAAIYVVLTLIFQPISFGAIQFRIAEVMTLMPIMTPYAVPGLFVGCLLANWLGGGIWFDVALGSIATLLASICTRRFREKPPLAAIFPTIFNGLIVGPVVYFAYVRAPGDPVSVPTLLFNMATVAFGELAVCYALGLPMIYGLKKLPAKLFEG
;
A
#
# COMPACT_ATOMS: atom_id res chain seq x y z
N MET A 1 -11.02 -22.45 -37.12
CA MET A 1 -11.51 -21.19 -36.53
C MET A 1 -10.98 -21.12 -35.10
N ASN A 2 -9.84 -20.42 -34.92
CA ASN A 2 -9.25 -20.24 -33.59
C ASN A 2 -9.91 -19.02 -32.93
N HIS A 3 -10.76 -19.25 -31.98
CA HIS A 3 -11.20 -18.22 -31.05
C HIS A 3 -10.01 -17.89 -30.14
N THR A 4 -9.21 -16.90 -30.52
CA THR A 4 -8.34 -16.20 -29.58
C THR A 4 -9.23 -15.42 -28.62
N SER A 5 -9.49 -15.97 -27.44
CA SER A 5 -10.14 -15.23 -26.38
C SER A 5 -9.16 -14.14 -25.92
N ASN A 6 -9.43 -12.93 -26.36
CA ASN A 6 -8.72 -11.71 -25.95
C ASN A 6 -9.18 -11.33 -24.54
N ASN A 7 -8.87 -12.15 -23.55
CA ASN A 7 -9.16 -11.89 -22.15
C ASN A 7 -8.09 -10.93 -21.63
N SER A 8 -8.34 -9.63 -21.77
CA SER A 8 -7.63 -8.62 -20.98
C SER A 8 -7.94 -8.88 -19.50
N PRO A 9 -6.94 -9.17 -18.67
CA PRO A 9 -7.14 -9.64 -17.29
C PRO A 9 -7.81 -8.63 -16.37
N CYS A 10 -7.92 -7.36 -16.79
CA CYS A 10 -8.55 -6.29 -16.00
C CYS A 10 -10.08 -6.33 -15.88
N PHE A 11 -10.77 -7.15 -16.68
CA PHE A 11 -12.24 -7.15 -16.75
C PHE A 11 -12.90 -8.50 -16.41
N SER A 12 -12.14 -9.43 -15.84
CA SER A 12 -12.73 -10.66 -15.32
C SER A 12 -13.56 -10.36 -14.06
N THR A 13 -14.78 -10.88 -13.98
CA THR A 13 -15.64 -10.77 -12.76
C THR A 13 -14.91 -11.27 -11.51
N ARG A 14 -14.15 -12.36 -11.66
CA ARG A 14 -13.34 -12.93 -10.57
C ARG A 14 -12.19 -12.00 -10.18
N GLY A 15 -11.50 -11.40 -11.15
CA GLY A 15 -10.46 -10.41 -10.90
C GLY A 15 -10.99 -9.19 -10.16
N LEU A 16 -12.18 -8.71 -10.56
CA LEU A 16 -12.85 -7.61 -9.87
C LEU A 16 -13.19 -7.98 -8.42
N ALA A 17 -13.69 -9.18 -8.18
CA ALA A 17 -14.01 -9.68 -6.83
C ALA A 17 -12.72 -9.76 -5.96
N ILE A 18 -11.60 -10.27 -6.51
CA ILE A 18 -10.32 -10.32 -5.81
C ILE A 18 -9.83 -8.91 -5.46
N GLY A 19 -9.85 -7.97 -6.42
CA GLY A 19 -9.45 -6.58 -6.19
C GLY A 19 -10.31 -5.89 -5.14
N SER A 20 -11.63 -6.09 -5.18
CA SER A 20 -12.57 -5.54 -4.19
C SER A 20 -12.33 -6.13 -2.79
N MET A 21 -12.02 -7.42 -2.69
CA MET A 21 -11.70 -8.05 -1.41
C MET A 21 -10.39 -7.49 -0.83
N VAL A 22 -9.37 -7.29 -1.67
CA VAL A 22 -8.11 -6.66 -1.24
C VAL A 22 -8.36 -5.24 -0.74
N ALA A 23 -9.17 -4.45 -1.47
CA ALA A 23 -9.56 -3.10 -1.05
C ALA A 23 -10.28 -3.10 0.30
N ALA A 24 -11.27 -3.98 0.47
CA ALA A 24 -12.04 -4.08 1.71
C ALA A 24 -11.16 -4.46 2.91
N ILE A 25 -10.28 -5.45 2.77
CA ILE A 25 -9.36 -5.86 3.82
C ILE A 25 -8.41 -4.70 4.17
N TYR A 26 -7.89 -3.98 3.17
CA TYR A 26 -7.03 -2.82 3.39
C TYR A 26 -7.74 -1.74 4.21
N VAL A 27 -8.98 -1.38 3.84
CA VAL A 27 -9.82 -0.40 4.57
C VAL A 27 -10.05 -0.86 6.01
N VAL A 28 -10.49 -2.09 6.21
CA VAL A 28 -10.77 -2.65 7.54
C VAL A 28 -9.53 -2.63 8.42
N LEU A 29 -8.38 -3.08 7.91
CA LEU A 29 -7.12 -3.05 8.67
C LEU A 29 -6.71 -1.61 9.02
N THR A 30 -6.84 -0.67 8.09
CA THR A 30 -6.50 0.74 8.37
C THR A 30 -7.39 1.32 9.46
N LEU A 31 -8.70 1.07 9.41
CA LEU A 31 -9.65 1.62 10.39
C LEU A 31 -9.54 0.96 11.76
N ILE A 32 -9.34 -0.36 11.83
CA ILE A 32 -9.13 -1.07 13.12
C ILE A 32 -7.87 -0.57 13.81
N PHE A 33 -6.78 -0.37 13.06
CA PHE A 33 -5.50 0.08 13.59
C PHE A 33 -5.28 1.59 13.45
N GLN A 34 -6.36 2.37 13.27
CA GLN A 34 -6.32 3.82 13.09
C GLN A 34 -5.43 4.54 14.11
N PRO A 35 -5.47 4.26 15.43
CA PRO A 35 -4.66 4.98 16.40
C PRO A 35 -3.15 4.87 16.20
N ILE A 36 -2.69 3.76 15.62
CA ILE A 36 -1.27 3.53 15.30
C ILE A 36 -0.93 3.90 13.85
N SER A 37 -1.92 3.95 12.97
CA SER A 37 -1.74 4.26 11.55
C SER A 37 -1.55 5.75 11.26
N PHE A 38 -2.04 6.64 12.13
CA PHE A 38 -1.99 8.11 11.98
C PHE A 38 -1.24 8.80 13.13
N GLY A 39 -0.35 8.09 13.84
CA GLY A 39 0.49 8.64 14.91
C GLY A 39 1.77 9.31 14.37
N ALA A 40 2.57 9.88 15.30
CA ALA A 40 3.87 10.49 15.00
C ALA A 40 4.90 9.49 14.40
N ILE A 41 4.79 8.22 14.75
CA ILE A 41 5.46 7.10 14.08
C ILE A 41 4.34 6.26 13.47
N GLN A 42 4.22 6.29 12.14
CA GLN A 42 3.14 5.62 11.45
C GLN A 42 3.48 4.15 11.21
N PHE A 43 2.81 3.26 11.95
CA PHE A 43 2.79 1.83 11.67
C PHE A 43 1.48 1.46 10.99
N ARG A 44 1.44 1.52 9.65
CA ARG A 44 0.25 1.17 8.87
C ARG A 44 0.23 -0.34 8.64
N ILE A 45 -0.41 -1.09 9.55
CA ILE A 45 -0.53 -2.56 9.42
C ILE A 45 -1.19 -2.97 8.09
N ALA A 46 -2.10 -2.13 7.57
CA ALA A 46 -2.71 -2.36 6.27
C ALA A 46 -1.70 -2.45 5.11
N GLU A 47 -0.51 -1.86 5.26
CA GLU A 47 0.54 -1.90 4.23
C GLU A 47 1.14 -3.31 4.03
N VAL A 48 0.86 -4.23 4.92
CA VAL A 48 1.09 -5.67 4.68
C VAL A 48 0.46 -6.12 3.36
N MET A 49 -0.69 -5.53 3.01
CA MET A 49 -1.43 -5.85 1.79
C MET A 49 -0.77 -5.31 0.52
N THR A 50 0.18 -4.35 0.62
CA THR A 50 0.92 -3.82 -0.54
C THR A 50 1.84 -4.86 -1.19
N LEU A 51 2.04 -6.01 -0.54
CA LEU A 51 2.72 -7.16 -1.11
C LEU A 51 1.79 -8.12 -1.88
N MET A 52 0.47 -7.98 -1.77
CA MET A 52 -0.50 -8.83 -2.52
C MET A 52 -0.33 -8.78 -4.05
N PRO A 53 0.16 -7.70 -4.68
CA PRO A 53 0.50 -7.70 -6.10
C PRO A 53 1.51 -8.77 -6.52
N ILE A 54 2.31 -9.32 -5.60
CA ILE A 54 3.17 -10.49 -5.85
C ILE A 54 2.32 -11.68 -6.29
N MET A 55 1.15 -11.88 -5.65
CA MET A 55 0.26 -13.02 -5.90
C MET A 55 -0.70 -12.77 -7.05
N THR A 56 -1.27 -11.57 -7.16
CA THR A 56 -2.30 -11.26 -8.15
C THR A 56 -2.19 -9.83 -8.68
N PRO A 57 -2.36 -9.61 -10.02
CA PRO A 57 -2.34 -8.27 -10.60
C PRO A 57 -3.57 -7.43 -10.15
N TYR A 58 -4.67 -8.08 -9.80
CA TYR A 58 -5.90 -7.42 -9.39
C TYR A 58 -5.77 -6.69 -8.04
N ALA A 59 -4.74 -7.02 -7.26
CA ALA A 59 -4.42 -6.31 -6.03
C ALA A 59 -3.95 -4.86 -6.30
N VAL A 60 -3.39 -4.55 -7.47
CA VAL A 60 -2.90 -3.19 -7.78
C VAL A 60 -4.04 -2.16 -7.75
N PRO A 61 -5.11 -2.28 -8.56
CA PRO A 61 -6.24 -1.37 -8.46
C PRO A 61 -6.98 -1.49 -7.13
N GLY A 62 -7.06 -2.69 -6.55
CA GLY A 62 -7.68 -2.90 -5.23
C GLY A 62 -7.02 -2.10 -4.13
N LEU A 63 -5.69 -2.09 -4.08
CA LEU A 63 -4.92 -1.32 -3.09
C LEU A 63 -5.05 0.19 -3.30
N PHE A 64 -5.06 0.66 -4.54
CA PHE A 64 -5.27 2.08 -4.83
C PHE A 64 -6.63 2.55 -4.29
N VAL A 65 -7.71 1.85 -4.64
CA VAL A 65 -9.06 2.18 -4.16
C VAL A 65 -9.17 1.99 -2.65
N GLY A 66 -8.59 0.91 -2.12
CA GLY A 66 -8.57 0.63 -0.69
C GLY A 66 -7.86 1.72 0.11
N CYS A 67 -6.69 2.17 -0.33
CA CYS A 67 -5.94 3.25 0.31
C CYS A 67 -6.70 4.59 0.24
N LEU A 68 -7.30 4.90 -0.91
CA LEU A 68 -8.12 6.10 -1.10
C LEU A 68 -9.30 6.14 -0.12
N LEU A 69 -10.06 5.05 -0.05
CA LEU A 69 -11.20 4.93 0.86
C LEU A 69 -10.76 4.92 2.33
N ALA A 70 -9.69 4.22 2.65
CA ALA A 70 -9.17 4.13 4.02
C ALA A 70 -8.71 5.49 4.56
N ASN A 71 -7.97 6.26 3.77
CA ASN A 71 -7.52 7.60 4.15
C ASN A 71 -8.70 8.56 4.27
N TRP A 72 -9.69 8.49 3.35
CA TRP A 72 -10.88 9.33 3.42
C TRP A 72 -11.73 9.00 4.65
N LEU A 73 -12.06 7.75 4.87
CA LEU A 73 -12.86 7.30 6.03
C LEU A 73 -12.11 7.46 7.35
N GLY A 74 -10.78 7.34 7.35
CA GLY A 74 -9.92 7.53 8.51
C GLY A 74 -9.73 9.00 8.92
N GLY A 75 -10.33 9.96 8.19
CA GLY A 75 -10.25 11.39 8.50
C GLY A 75 -8.94 12.03 8.01
N GLY A 76 -8.24 11.40 7.08
CA GLY A 76 -7.07 12.00 6.44
C GLY A 76 -7.41 13.26 5.68
N ILE A 77 -6.51 14.24 5.67
CA ILE A 77 -6.68 15.44 4.85
C ILE A 77 -6.56 15.08 3.37
N TRP A 78 -7.15 15.89 2.50
CA TRP A 78 -7.25 15.59 1.06
C TRP A 78 -5.89 15.33 0.38
N PHE A 79 -4.81 15.98 0.83
CA PHE A 79 -3.46 15.72 0.34
C PHE A 79 -2.98 14.30 0.69
N ASP A 80 -3.29 13.82 1.91
CA ASP A 80 -2.95 12.46 2.35
C ASP A 80 -3.77 11.43 1.58
N VAL A 81 -5.06 11.71 1.36
CA VAL A 81 -5.94 10.86 0.54
C VAL A 81 -5.38 10.72 -0.87
N ALA A 82 -5.01 11.84 -1.53
CA ALA A 82 -4.53 11.81 -2.91
C ALA A 82 -3.10 11.24 -3.03
N LEU A 83 -2.14 11.83 -2.30
CA LEU A 83 -0.73 11.49 -2.43
C LEU A 83 -0.42 10.12 -1.82
N GLY A 84 -1.06 9.76 -0.70
CA GLY A 84 -0.93 8.42 -0.10
C GLY A 84 -1.44 7.33 -1.04
N SER A 85 -2.58 7.55 -1.71
CA SER A 85 -3.10 6.59 -2.68
C SER A 85 -2.22 6.46 -3.92
N ILE A 86 -1.63 7.56 -4.40
CA ILE A 86 -0.66 7.53 -5.50
C ILE A 86 0.61 6.79 -5.08
N ALA A 87 1.12 7.02 -3.86
CA ALA A 87 2.27 6.30 -3.34
C ALA A 87 2.02 4.79 -3.30
N THR A 88 0.86 4.37 -2.78
CA THR A 88 0.44 2.96 -2.74
C THR A 88 0.27 2.37 -4.14
N LEU A 89 -0.25 3.13 -5.11
CA LEU A 89 -0.35 2.69 -6.50
C LEU A 89 1.03 2.44 -7.11
N LEU A 90 1.95 3.39 -7.00
CA LEU A 90 3.31 3.26 -7.53
C LEU A 90 4.06 2.09 -6.86
N ALA A 91 3.95 1.99 -5.53
CA ALA A 91 4.51 0.87 -4.78
C ALA A 91 3.98 -0.47 -5.28
N SER A 92 2.66 -0.61 -5.43
CA SER A 92 2.03 -1.86 -5.88
C SER A 92 2.39 -2.24 -7.32
N ILE A 93 2.53 -1.28 -8.23
CA ILE A 93 3.01 -1.53 -9.60
C ILE A 93 4.44 -2.07 -9.56
N CYS A 94 5.34 -1.44 -8.79
CA CYS A 94 6.72 -1.89 -8.65
C CYS A 94 6.79 -3.26 -7.95
N THR A 95 6.02 -3.46 -6.87
CA THR A 95 5.89 -4.76 -6.20
C THR A 95 5.48 -5.87 -7.18
N ARG A 96 4.51 -5.59 -8.07
CA ARG A 96 4.10 -6.54 -9.12
C ARG A 96 5.21 -6.81 -10.13
N ARG A 97 5.96 -5.78 -10.53
CA ARG A 97 7.07 -5.91 -11.49
C ARG A 97 8.20 -6.80 -10.96
N PHE A 98 8.44 -6.75 -9.66
CA PHE A 98 9.50 -7.51 -8.98
C PHE A 98 8.99 -8.72 -8.20
N ARG A 99 7.82 -9.26 -8.53
CA ARG A 99 7.13 -10.37 -7.84
C ARG A 99 7.97 -11.64 -7.66
N GLU A 100 8.95 -11.87 -8.53
CA GLU A 100 9.82 -13.05 -8.47
C GLU A 100 10.84 -12.96 -7.32
N LYS A 101 11.11 -11.75 -6.83
CA LYS A 101 12.04 -11.47 -5.73
C LYS A 101 11.29 -10.77 -4.58
N PRO A 102 10.50 -11.50 -3.76
CA PRO A 102 9.66 -10.90 -2.72
C PRO A 102 10.40 -9.95 -1.77
N PRO A 103 11.64 -10.24 -1.29
CA PRO A 103 12.35 -9.30 -0.43
C PRO A 103 12.67 -7.97 -1.13
N LEU A 104 12.98 -8.00 -2.44
CA LEU A 104 13.20 -6.78 -3.21
C LEU A 104 11.88 -6.05 -3.46
N ALA A 105 10.80 -6.79 -3.72
CA ALA A 105 9.48 -6.21 -3.92
C ALA A 105 8.99 -5.47 -2.66
N ALA A 106 9.31 -5.96 -1.47
CA ALA A 106 8.93 -5.36 -0.18
C ALA A 106 9.61 -4.01 0.12
N ILE A 107 10.65 -3.63 -0.64
CA ILE A 107 11.33 -2.33 -0.47
C ILE A 107 10.51 -1.18 -1.10
N PHE A 108 9.73 -1.44 -2.16
CA PHE A 108 9.04 -0.37 -2.88
C PHE A 108 7.99 0.38 -2.05
N PRO A 109 7.14 -0.26 -1.22
CA PRO A 109 6.29 0.46 -0.30
C PRO A 109 7.07 1.41 0.61
N THR A 110 8.19 0.94 1.17
CA THR A 110 9.09 1.76 2.01
C THR A 110 9.60 3.00 1.27
N ILE A 111 10.06 2.84 0.03
CA ILE A 111 10.60 3.95 -0.77
C ILE A 111 9.52 4.97 -1.08
N PHE A 112 8.38 4.52 -1.65
CA PHE A 112 7.33 5.45 -2.10
C PHE A 112 6.62 6.12 -0.93
N ASN A 113 6.33 5.42 0.16
CA ASN A 113 5.71 6.02 1.33
C ASN A 113 6.71 6.95 2.06
N GLY A 114 7.95 6.56 2.23
CA GLY A 114 8.97 7.44 2.81
C GLY A 114 9.16 8.74 2.03
N LEU A 115 9.20 8.67 0.69
CA LEU A 115 9.44 9.84 -0.17
C LEU A 115 8.19 10.69 -0.41
N ILE A 116 7.00 10.12 -0.43
CA ILE A 116 5.74 10.83 -0.75
C ILE A 116 4.95 11.11 0.53
N VAL A 117 4.68 10.08 1.35
CA VAL A 117 3.85 10.24 2.55
C VAL A 117 4.64 10.92 3.68
N GLY A 118 5.95 10.67 3.81
CA GLY A 118 6.78 11.33 4.81
C GLY A 118 6.71 12.87 4.76
N PRO A 119 6.89 13.52 3.59
CA PRO A 119 6.65 14.96 3.44
C PRO A 119 5.19 15.37 3.71
N VAL A 120 4.21 14.58 3.27
CA VAL A 120 2.80 14.86 3.57
C VAL A 120 2.57 14.92 5.08
N VAL A 121 3.08 13.95 5.83
CA VAL A 121 2.98 13.93 7.30
C VAL A 121 3.61 15.18 7.92
N TYR A 122 4.79 15.58 7.45
CA TYR A 122 5.46 16.76 7.95
C TYR A 122 4.65 18.05 7.71
N PHE A 123 4.23 18.28 6.47
CA PHE A 123 3.52 19.52 6.10
C PHE A 123 2.08 19.58 6.62
N ALA A 124 1.45 18.43 6.78
CA ALA A 124 0.04 18.33 7.12
C ALA A 124 -0.23 18.22 8.61
N TYR A 125 0.63 17.53 9.36
CA TYR A 125 0.36 17.16 10.74
C TYR A 125 1.42 17.63 11.74
N VAL A 126 2.65 17.90 11.29
CA VAL A 126 3.76 18.25 12.20
C VAL A 126 4.09 19.74 12.18
N ARG A 127 4.14 20.34 11.00
CA ARG A 127 4.47 21.76 10.85
C ARG A 127 3.27 22.65 11.11
N ALA A 128 3.40 23.61 12.03
CA ALA A 128 2.35 24.62 12.23
C ALA A 128 2.31 25.64 11.07
N PRO A 129 1.14 26.16 10.71
CA PRO A 129 1.02 27.23 9.71
C PRO A 129 1.86 28.45 10.10
N GLY A 130 2.74 28.87 9.19
CA GLY A 130 3.62 30.03 9.42
C GLY A 130 5.03 29.67 9.91
N ASP A 131 5.26 28.47 10.41
CA ASP A 131 6.59 28.06 10.84
C ASP A 131 7.57 27.91 9.65
N PRO A 132 8.87 28.20 9.84
CA PRO A 132 9.87 27.94 8.81
C PRO A 132 10.02 26.43 8.58
N VAL A 133 10.38 26.06 7.35
CA VAL A 133 10.62 24.65 7.01
C VAL A 133 11.87 24.15 7.73
N SER A 134 11.69 23.15 8.61
CA SER A 134 12.81 22.47 9.28
C SER A 134 13.20 21.22 8.49
N VAL A 135 14.32 21.31 7.77
CA VAL A 135 14.83 20.16 7.00
C VAL A 135 15.16 18.96 7.88
N PRO A 136 15.76 19.09 9.07
CA PRO A 136 15.99 17.94 9.96
C PRO A 136 14.68 17.24 10.35
N THR A 137 13.64 18.01 10.69
CA THR A 137 12.32 17.43 11.07
C THR A 137 11.64 16.76 9.89
N LEU A 138 11.74 17.33 8.67
CA LEU A 138 11.24 16.71 7.46
C LEU A 138 11.92 15.36 7.20
N LEU A 139 13.25 15.32 7.24
CA LEU A 139 14.00 14.08 7.03
C LEU A 139 13.70 13.05 8.11
N PHE A 140 13.52 13.47 9.37
CA PHE A 140 13.12 12.58 10.45
C PHE A 140 11.75 11.95 10.19
N ASN A 141 10.74 12.72 9.75
CA ASN A 141 9.43 12.17 9.40
C ASN A 141 9.50 11.20 8.22
N MET A 142 10.26 11.53 7.18
CA MET A 142 10.49 10.61 6.05
C MET A 142 11.12 9.29 6.52
N ALA A 143 12.10 9.36 7.42
CA ALA A 143 12.78 8.19 7.96
C ALA A 143 11.86 7.35 8.86
N THR A 144 11.04 7.97 9.70
CA THR A 144 10.09 7.25 10.58
C THR A 144 9.00 6.54 9.78
N VAL A 145 8.44 7.18 8.75
CA VAL A 145 7.48 6.56 7.83
C VAL A 145 8.13 5.39 7.10
N ALA A 146 9.32 5.59 6.50
CA ALA A 146 10.03 4.54 5.80
C ALA A 146 10.36 3.35 6.73
N PHE A 147 10.78 3.61 7.96
CA PHE A 147 11.07 2.57 8.95
C PHE A 147 9.81 1.78 9.35
N GLY A 148 8.70 2.46 9.60
CA GLY A 148 7.42 1.82 9.90
C GLY A 148 6.96 0.89 8.77
N GLU A 149 7.03 1.37 7.52
CA GLU A 149 6.74 0.59 6.32
C GLU A 149 7.66 -0.63 6.18
N LEU A 150 8.96 -0.42 6.34
CA LEU A 150 9.95 -1.50 6.27
C LEU A 150 9.63 -2.59 7.29
N ALA A 151 9.38 -2.19 8.54
CA ALA A 151 9.06 -3.12 9.61
C ALA A 151 7.80 -3.94 9.29
N VAL A 152 6.72 -3.29 8.85
CA VAL A 152 5.45 -3.97 8.51
C VAL A 152 5.62 -4.89 7.30
N CYS A 153 6.24 -4.42 6.22
CA CYS A 153 6.41 -5.22 5.00
C CYS A 153 7.31 -6.43 5.22
N TYR A 154 8.39 -6.28 6.00
CA TYR A 154 9.33 -7.40 6.22
C TYR A 154 8.87 -8.32 7.34
N ALA A 155 8.40 -7.78 8.49
CA ALA A 155 8.02 -8.61 9.63
C ALA A 155 6.68 -9.32 9.46
N LEU A 156 5.72 -8.69 8.77
CA LEU A 156 4.37 -9.23 8.57
C LEU A 156 4.11 -9.59 7.11
N GLY A 157 4.49 -8.74 6.18
CA GLY A 157 4.17 -8.90 4.76
C GLY A 157 4.89 -10.08 4.11
N LEU A 158 6.19 -10.24 4.30
CA LEU A 158 6.93 -11.37 3.72
C LEU A 158 6.47 -12.72 4.28
N PRO A 159 6.32 -12.93 5.61
CA PRO A 159 5.75 -14.17 6.13
C PRO A 159 4.36 -14.47 5.57
N MET A 160 3.49 -13.45 5.45
CA MET A 160 2.17 -13.61 4.82
C MET A 160 2.31 -14.12 3.37
N ILE A 161 3.13 -13.47 2.55
CA ILE A 161 3.33 -13.88 1.14
C ILE A 161 3.91 -15.29 1.03
N TYR A 162 4.90 -15.65 1.86
CA TYR A 162 5.44 -17.01 1.86
C TYR A 162 4.42 -18.05 2.31
N GLY A 163 3.53 -17.69 3.25
CA GLY A 163 2.39 -18.53 3.63
C GLY A 163 1.40 -18.72 2.47
N LEU A 164 0.99 -17.61 1.83
CA LEU A 164 0.05 -17.64 0.71
C LEU A 164 0.58 -18.37 -0.53
N LYS A 165 1.89 -18.34 -0.78
CA LYS A 165 2.53 -19.11 -1.88
C LYS A 165 2.39 -20.62 -1.73
N LYS A 166 2.04 -21.14 -0.55
CA LYS A 166 1.75 -22.57 -0.33
C LYS A 166 0.35 -22.96 -0.79
N LEU A 167 -0.55 -21.98 -1.01
CA LEU A 167 -1.89 -22.21 -1.49
C LEU A 167 -1.92 -22.39 -3.02
N PRO A 168 -2.95 -23.08 -3.56
CA PRO A 168 -3.09 -23.25 -5.01
C PRO A 168 -3.13 -21.91 -5.74
N ALA A 169 -2.31 -21.73 -6.79
CA ALA A 169 -2.23 -20.50 -7.57
C ALA A 169 -3.58 -20.07 -8.15
N LYS A 170 -4.46 -21.05 -8.44
CA LYS A 170 -5.83 -20.83 -8.93
C LYS A 170 -6.67 -19.88 -8.05
N LEU A 171 -6.36 -19.74 -6.76
CA LEU A 171 -7.08 -18.82 -5.87
C LEU A 171 -6.81 -17.33 -6.21
N PHE A 172 -5.67 -17.04 -6.82
CA PHE A 172 -5.19 -15.69 -7.13
C PHE A 172 -5.29 -15.33 -8.62
N GLU A 173 -5.71 -16.29 -9.44
CA GLU A 173 -5.95 -16.11 -10.88
C GLU A 173 -7.41 -15.67 -11.10
N GLY A 174 -7.60 -14.66 -11.94
CA GLY A 174 -8.91 -14.12 -12.30
C GLY A 174 -9.43 -14.66 -13.62
#